data_e5eaac83063002270b0c2d9f8d30622f
#
_entry.id   e5eaac83063002270b0c2d9f8d30622f
#
_cell.length_a   1.000
_cell.length_b   1.000
_cell.length_c   1.000
_cell.angle_alpha   90.00
_cell.angle_beta   90.00
_cell.angle_gamma   90.00
#
_symmetry.space_group_name_H-M   'P 1'
#
loop_
_entity.id
_entity.type
_entity.pdbx_description
1 polymer ?
#
loop_
_entity_poly.entity_id
_entity_poly.type
_entity_poly.pdbx_seq_one_letter_code
_entity_poly.pdbx_strand_id
1 'polypeptide(L)'
;LSYNSQSQLKRRIVELKAVDNNYPLVGKVLISSNREVKLSLGTKKNEKKILNDKSLKDQLGIDVGDFVYLGKSKFKINGIIEKEPDRMFSFATFGPRVLLSTEVLNETGLLKAGSLIKYKTKFIPNNGNKINLSFLNDLVKGTNVSVRSIENTTNNFNNFVDRTSIFISLVGLITLLISGVGISNGVKGYIIKKTKNIAIMKSLGAKNSKVLNIYINQILVIFLI
;
A
#
# COMPACT_ATOMS: atom_id res chain seq x y z
N LEU A 1 -0.59 15.82 16.69
CA LEU A 1 -1.96 15.83 17.22
C LEU A 1 -1.95 15.48 18.68
N SER A 2 -2.65 16.23 19.51
CA SER A 2 -2.83 15.91 20.93
C SER A 2 -4.32 15.91 21.31
N TYR A 3 -4.68 15.00 22.19
CA TYR A 3 -6.02 14.83 22.73
C TYR A 3 -5.96 14.75 24.26
N ASN A 4 -6.82 15.50 24.91
CA ASN A 4 -6.92 15.48 26.38
C ASN A 4 -8.15 14.63 26.76
N SER A 5 -7.91 13.42 27.17
CA SER A 5 -8.93 12.52 27.75
C SER A 5 -8.90 12.71 29.26
N GLN A 6 -10.04 12.71 29.90
CA GLN A 6 -10.37 12.97 31.33
C GLN A 6 -9.26 12.94 32.41
N SER A 7 -8.03 12.46 32.10
CA SER A 7 -6.86 12.48 32.99
C SER A 7 -5.50 12.29 32.28
N GLN A 8 -5.43 12.11 30.98
CA GLN A 8 -4.17 11.87 30.27
C GLN A 8 -4.08 12.60 28.93
N LEU A 9 -2.97 13.31 28.74
CA LEU A 9 -2.64 13.96 27.47
C LEU A 9 -2.02 12.91 26.51
N LYS A 10 -2.81 12.41 25.58
CA LYS A 10 -2.33 11.51 24.53
C LYS A 10 -1.81 12.32 23.33
N ARG A 11 -0.65 11.95 22.81
CA ARG A 11 -0.03 12.60 21.62
C ARG A 11 0.31 11.57 20.56
N ARG A 12 0.10 11.94 19.29
CA ARG A 12 0.49 11.12 18.12
C ARG A 12 1.02 11.99 17.00
N ILE A 13 2.00 11.46 16.29
CA ILE A 13 2.47 12.04 15.03
C ILE A 13 1.46 11.69 13.97
N VAL A 14 1.05 12.67 13.19
CA VAL A 14 0.07 12.53 12.11
C VAL A 14 0.59 13.17 10.84
N GLU A 15 0.17 12.63 9.69
CA GLU A 15 0.34 13.30 8.42
C GLU A 15 -0.79 14.31 8.24
N LEU A 16 -0.45 15.59 8.22
CA LEU A 16 -1.41 16.66 8.03
C LEU A 16 -1.52 16.98 6.54
N LYS A 17 -2.73 16.89 5.98
CA LYS A 17 -3.03 17.21 4.60
C LYS A 17 -4.06 18.33 4.55
N ALA A 18 -3.62 19.49 4.11
CA ALA A 18 -4.51 20.62 3.85
C ALA A 18 -5.02 20.53 2.40
N VAL A 19 -6.32 20.68 2.21
CA VAL A 19 -6.98 20.57 0.92
C VAL A 19 -7.84 21.80 0.64
N ASP A 20 -7.96 22.14 -0.63
CA ASP A 20 -8.81 23.21 -1.11
C ASP A 20 -10.27 22.74 -1.33
N ASN A 21 -11.11 23.65 -1.76
CA ASN A 21 -12.53 23.41 -1.99
C ASN A 21 -12.82 22.49 -3.19
N ASN A 22 -11.84 22.22 -4.05
CA ASN A 22 -11.98 21.36 -5.22
C ASN A 22 -11.54 19.92 -4.96
N TYR A 23 -11.09 19.62 -3.74
CA TYR A 23 -10.66 18.28 -3.37
C TYR A 23 -11.84 17.36 -3.04
N PRO A 24 -11.85 16.10 -3.49
CA PRO A 24 -10.91 15.46 -4.40
C PRO A 24 -11.19 15.82 -5.87
N LEU A 25 -10.15 16.09 -6.66
CA LEU A 25 -10.27 16.42 -8.06
C LEU A 25 -10.77 15.23 -8.91
N VAL A 26 -10.42 14.01 -8.51
CA VAL A 26 -10.85 12.75 -9.13
C VAL A 26 -11.20 11.76 -8.04
N GLY A 27 -12.27 11.02 -8.24
CA GLY A 27 -12.76 10.04 -7.28
C GLY A 27 -13.61 10.65 -6.16
N LYS A 28 -13.85 9.86 -5.12
CA LYS A 28 -14.63 10.27 -3.94
C LYS A 28 -13.89 9.84 -2.66
N VAL A 29 -13.92 10.69 -1.65
CA VAL A 29 -13.50 10.33 -0.29
C VAL A 29 -14.72 9.80 0.45
N LEU A 30 -14.63 8.62 1.00
CA LEU A 30 -15.70 8.05 1.83
C LEU A 30 -15.46 8.44 3.29
N ILE A 31 -16.48 9.05 3.88
CA ILE A 31 -16.47 9.54 5.25
C ILE A 31 -17.63 8.85 5.99
N SER A 32 -17.40 8.47 7.25
CA SER A 32 -18.38 7.81 8.11
C SER A 32 -19.74 8.54 8.21
N SER A 33 -19.76 9.84 7.99
CA SER A 33 -20.97 10.66 8.01
C SER A 33 -21.72 10.71 6.68
N ASN A 34 -21.25 10.01 5.65
CA ASN A 34 -21.78 10.03 4.27
C ASN A 34 -21.95 11.44 3.67
N ARG A 35 -21.21 12.42 4.16
CA ARG A 35 -21.21 13.82 3.69
C ARG A 35 -20.04 14.07 2.76
N GLU A 36 -20.19 15.09 1.90
CA GLU A 36 -19.07 15.54 1.08
C GLU A 36 -17.93 16.12 1.93
N VAL A 37 -16.68 15.96 1.48
CA VAL A 37 -15.48 16.48 2.17
C VAL A 37 -15.59 17.98 2.41
N LYS A 38 -16.02 18.74 1.42
CA LYS A 38 -16.20 20.18 1.49
C LYS A 38 -17.12 20.59 2.65
N LEU A 39 -18.30 19.97 2.75
CA LEU A 39 -19.24 20.23 3.83
C LEU A 39 -18.72 19.76 5.19
N SER A 40 -17.91 18.71 5.19
CA SER A 40 -17.35 18.12 6.41
C SER A 40 -16.19 18.92 6.99
N LEU A 41 -15.42 19.62 6.14
CA LEU A 41 -14.34 20.51 6.57
C LEU A 41 -14.81 21.93 6.91
N GLY A 42 -16.08 22.25 6.63
CA GLY A 42 -16.66 23.57 6.81
C GLY A 42 -16.46 24.48 5.59
N THR A 43 -17.49 25.26 5.31
CA THR A 43 -17.52 26.20 4.18
C THR A 43 -17.19 27.63 4.62
N LYS A 44 -17.16 27.91 5.93
CA LYS A 44 -16.87 29.22 6.50
C LYS A 44 -15.45 29.30 6.99
N LYS A 45 -14.81 30.45 6.75
CA LYS A 45 -13.42 30.76 7.05
C LYS A 45 -12.99 30.52 8.51
N ASN A 46 -13.92 30.39 9.45
CA ASN A 46 -13.64 30.24 10.88
C ASN A 46 -14.05 28.87 11.44
N GLU A 47 -14.48 27.93 10.62
CA GLU A 47 -14.87 26.60 11.10
C GLU A 47 -13.65 25.69 11.21
N LYS A 48 -13.16 25.50 12.43
CA LYS A 48 -12.01 24.62 12.75
C LYS A 48 -12.45 23.17 12.81
N LYS A 49 -12.75 22.58 11.66
CA LYS A 49 -13.16 21.19 11.49
C LYS A 49 -12.10 20.38 10.80
N ILE A 50 -11.99 19.12 11.20
CA ILE A 50 -11.04 18.17 10.60
C ILE A 50 -11.71 16.84 10.36
N LEU A 51 -11.10 16.05 9.46
CA LEU A 51 -11.42 14.65 9.23
C LEU A 51 -10.22 13.80 9.64
N ASN A 52 -10.45 12.77 10.41
CA ASN A 52 -9.43 11.87 10.93
C ASN A 52 -9.45 10.53 10.22
N ASP A 53 -8.29 9.91 10.10
CA ASP A 53 -8.17 8.50 9.74
C ASP A 53 -8.79 7.60 10.83
N LYS A 54 -9.38 6.48 10.40
CA LYS A 54 -9.97 5.47 11.30
C LYS A 54 -8.98 4.98 12.36
N SER A 55 -7.71 4.81 12.00
CA SER A 55 -6.66 4.36 12.93
C SER A 55 -6.43 5.30 14.11
N LEU A 56 -6.71 6.61 13.98
CA LEU A 56 -6.63 7.56 15.10
C LEU A 56 -7.76 7.35 16.11
N LYS A 57 -8.96 6.97 15.66
CA LYS A 57 -10.06 6.59 16.53
C LYS A 57 -9.62 5.45 17.44
N ASP A 58 -9.05 4.40 16.86
CA ASP A 58 -8.67 3.19 17.58
C ASP A 58 -7.48 3.45 18.55
N GLN A 59 -6.50 4.27 18.14
CA GLN A 59 -5.30 4.54 18.94
C GLN A 59 -5.48 5.54 20.06
N LEU A 60 -6.32 6.55 19.88
CA LEU A 60 -6.52 7.64 20.83
C LEU A 60 -7.84 7.54 21.59
N GLY A 61 -8.79 6.74 21.09
CA GLY A 61 -10.14 6.67 21.61
C GLY A 61 -10.96 7.92 21.34
N ILE A 62 -10.72 8.58 20.19
CA ILE A 62 -11.42 9.81 19.79
C ILE A 62 -12.53 9.49 18.80
N ASP A 63 -13.63 10.23 18.88
CA ASP A 63 -14.79 10.05 17.99
C ASP A 63 -15.23 11.36 17.32
N VAL A 64 -16.19 11.24 16.43
CA VAL A 64 -16.82 12.40 15.79
C VAL A 64 -17.48 13.28 16.85
N GLY A 65 -17.20 14.56 16.82
CA GLY A 65 -17.65 15.53 17.80
C GLY A 65 -16.58 15.94 18.82
N ASP A 66 -15.56 15.13 19.02
CA ASP A 66 -14.46 15.43 19.94
C ASP A 66 -13.58 16.58 19.44
N PHE A 67 -12.82 17.14 20.38
CA PHE A 67 -11.88 18.21 20.11
C PHE A 67 -10.44 17.73 20.28
N VAL A 68 -9.60 18.05 19.30
CA VAL A 68 -8.18 17.75 19.30
C VAL A 68 -7.36 19.00 19.00
N TYR A 69 -6.11 19.01 19.43
CA TYR A 69 -5.17 20.09 19.14
C TYR A 69 -4.25 19.69 17.99
N LEU A 70 -4.16 20.56 17.00
CA LEU A 70 -3.18 20.51 15.92
C LEU A 70 -2.31 21.76 16.01
N GLY A 71 -1.05 21.58 16.40
CA GLY A 71 -0.18 22.70 16.70
C GLY A 71 -0.75 23.52 17.87
N LYS A 72 -1.04 24.80 17.62
CA LYS A 72 -1.56 25.73 18.63
C LYS A 72 -3.08 25.85 18.67
N SER A 73 -3.79 25.29 17.68
CA SER A 73 -5.24 25.48 17.53
C SER A 73 -6.02 24.20 17.86
N LYS A 74 -7.23 24.43 18.40
CA LYS A 74 -8.21 23.40 18.72
C LYS A 74 -9.14 23.17 17.55
N PHE A 75 -9.35 21.92 17.15
CA PHE A 75 -10.19 21.52 16.03
C PHE A 75 -11.23 20.51 16.47
N LYS A 76 -12.42 20.59 15.87
CA LYS A 76 -13.49 19.62 16.08
C LYS A 76 -13.39 18.51 15.04
N ILE A 77 -13.47 17.26 15.47
CA ILE A 77 -13.58 16.11 14.56
C ILE A 77 -15.00 16.07 13.98
N ASN A 78 -15.10 16.18 12.66
CA ASN A 78 -16.39 16.23 11.97
C ASN A 78 -16.70 14.97 11.15
N GLY A 79 -15.76 14.04 11.06
CA GLY A 79 -15.93 12.76 10.40
C GLY A 79 -14.65 11.92 10.41
N ILE A 80 -14.83 10.65 10.12
CA ILE A 80 -13.75 9.66 10.03
C ILE A 80 -13.61 9.27 8.55
N ILE A 81 -12.39 9.29 8.04
CA ILE A 81 -12.05 8.90 6.67
C ILE A 81 -12.00 7.38 6.62
N GLU A 82 -12.85 6.78 5.80
CA GLU A 82 -12.87 5.34 5.54
C GLU A 82 -12.03 4.98 4.31
N LYS A 83 -12.14 5.79 3.26
CA LYS A 83 -11.40 5.57 2.01
C LYS A 83 -11.06 6.91 1.35
N GLU A 84 -9.82 7.02 0.93
CA GLU A 84 -9.28 8.17 0.21
C GLU A 84 -8.67 7.72 -1.12
N PRO A 85 -9.03 8.34 -2.27
CA PRO A 85 -8.52 7.90 -3.58
C PRO A 85 -7.00 8.05 -3.71
N ASP A 86 -6.42 9.03 -3.04
CA ASP A 86 -4.99 9.36 -3.12
C ASP A 86 -4.10 8.45 -2.25
N ARG A 87 -4.66 7.55 -1.46
CA ARG A 87 -3.91 6.76 -0.48
C ARG A 87 -3.34 5.47 -1.04
N MET A 88 -3.87 4.96 -2.15
CA MET A 88 -3.51 3.64 -2.68
C MET A 88 -2.02 3.46 -3.02
N PHE A 89 -1.27 4.54 -3.19
CA PHE A 89 0.15 4.51 -3.55
C PHE A 89 1.10 5.02 -2.46
N SER A 90 0.61 5.27 -1.26
CA SER A 90 1.42 5.80 -0.16
C SER A 90 1.73 4.73 0.87
N PHE A 91 2.52 3.72 0.50
CA PHE A 91 3.04 2.71 1.43
C PHE A 91 4.01 3.28 2.48
N ALA A 92 4.47 4.51 2.30
CA ALA A 92 5.39 5.19 3.21
C ALA A 92 4.73 6.39 3.89
N THR A 93 3.56 6.20 4.49
CA THR A 93 2.91 7.25 5.26
C THR A 93 3.48 7.27 6.67
N PHE A 94 4.03 8.42 7.07
CA PHE A 94 4.62 8.63 8.41
C PHE A 94 3.58 8.66 9.55
N GLY A 95 2.41 8.09 9.36
CA GLY A 95 1.38 8.01 10.39
C GLY A 95 -0.05 8.16 9.86
N PRO A 96 -1.03 8.12 10.76
CA PRO A 96 -2.43 8.34 10.41
C PRO A 96 -2.64 9.75 9.87
N ARG A 97 -3.55 9.87 8.88
CA ARG A 97 -3.80 11.13 8.18
C ARG A 97 -4.89 11.96 8.84
N VAL A 98 -4.69 13.26 8.82
CA VAL A 98 -5.69 14.26 9.20
C VAL A 98 -5.89 15.21 8.04
N LEU A 99 -7.13 15.39 7.60
CA LEU A 99 -7.52 16.35 6.56
C LEU A 99 -8.08 17.61 7.21
N LEU A 100 -7.66 18.77 6.69
CA LEU A 100 -8.22 20.08 7.04
C LEU A 100 -8.30 20.97 5.79
N SER A 101 -9.04 22.07 5.89
CA SER A 101 -9.06 23.09 4.84
C SER A 101 -7.74 23.88 4.82
N THR A 102 -7.27 24.26 3.63
CA THR A 102 -6.13 25.18 3.46
C THR A 102 -6.36 26.52 4.12
N GLU A 103 -7.61 26.97 4.25
CA GLU A 103 -7.97 28.26 4.85
C GLU A 103 -7.58 28.35 6.34
N VAL A 104 -7.71 27.23 7.07
CA VAL A 104 -7.41 27.18 8.51
C VAL A 104 -6.00 26.68 8.83
N LEU A 105 -5.23 26.29 7.81
CA LEU A 105 -3.88 25.73 8.00
C LEU A 105 -2.94 26.69 8.73
N ASN A 106 -2.98 27.98 8.39
CA ASN A 106 -2.13 29.01 9.02
C ASN A 106 -2.38 29.13 10.53
N GLU A 107 -3.62 28.90 10.97
CA GLU A 107 -4.00 29.00 12.37
C GLU A 107 -3.41 27.89 13.24
N THR A 108 -2.98 26.78 12.62
CA THR A 108 -2.30 25.71 13.35
C THR A 108 -0.95 26.13 13.92
N GLY A 109 -0.32 27.17 13.35
CA GLY A 109 1.02 27.59 13.69
C GLY A 109 2.10 26.57 13.35
N LEU A 110 1.81 25.61 12.46
CA LEU A 110 2.74 24.57 12.03
C LEU A 110 3.60 25.02 10.83
N LEU A 111 3.13 26.02 10.09
CA LEU A 111 3.88 26.62 8.98
C LEU A 111 4.96 27.57 9.54
N LYS A 112 6.16 27.04 9.76
CA LYS A 112 7.31 27.79 10.24
C LYS A 112 8.48 27.62 9.30
N ALA A 113 9.43 28.53 9.36
CA ALA A 113 10.71 28.37 8.69
C ALA A 113 11.36 27.04 9.14
N GLY A 114 11.79 26.22 8.19
CA GLY A 114 12.34 24.87 8.46
C GLY A 114 11.31 23.75 8.57
N SER A 115 10.02 24.02 8.47
CA SER A 115 9.01 22.95 8.40
C SER A 115 9.08 22.22 7.06
N LEU A 116 9.02 20.88 7.10
CA LEU A 116 8.96 20.07 5.88
C LEU A 116 7.54 20.14 5.29
N ILE A 117 7.37 20.97 4.27
CA ILE A 117 6.09 21.18 3.62
C ILE A 117 6.20 20.77 2.16
N LYS A 118 5.20 20.02 1.69
CA LYS A 118 5.09 19.62 0.30
C LYS A 118 3.82 20.18 -0.31
N TYR A 119 3.98 21.11 -1.24
CA TYR A 119 2.87 21.63 -2.03
C TYR A 119 2.60 20.72 -3.21
N LYS A 120 1.34 20.38 -3.45
CA LYS A 120 0.90 19.59 -4.60
C LYS A 120 -0.28 20.29 -5.26
N THR A 121 -0.08 20.76 -6.47
CA THR A 121 -1.16 21.27 -7.32
C THR A 121 -1.51 20.20 -8.33
N LYS A 122 -2.79 19.87 -8.42
CA LYS A 122 -3.33 18.94 -9.43
C LYS A 122 -4.22 19.70 -10.37
N PHE A 123 -4.15 19.37 -11.64
CA PHE A 123 -5.01 19.96 -12.65
C PHE A 123 -5.43 18.92 -13.69
N ILE A 124 -6.61 19.10 -14.23
CA ILE A 124 -7.16 18.28 -15.32
C ILE A 124 -7.33 19.22 -16.51
N PRO A 125 -6.78 18.85 -17.68
CA PRO A 125 -6.97 19.67 -18.89
C PRO A 125 -8.47 19.64 -19.30
N ASN A 126 -8.99 20.80 -19.70
CA ASN A 126 -10.31 20.88 -20.31
C ASN A 126 -10.26 20.31 -21.75
N ASN A 127 -11.34 19.63 -22.15
CA ASN A 127 -11.59 19.18 -23.54
C ASN A 127 -10.57 18.18 -24.11
N GLY A 128 -9.99 17.30 -23.29
CA GLY A 128 -9.12 16.23 -23.82
C GLY A 128 -7.80 16.71 -24.46
N ASN A 129 -7.46 17.98 -24.32
CA ASN A 129 -6.21 18.52 -24.82
C ASN A 129 -5.04 17.85 -24.08
N LYS A 130 -4.14 17.25 -24.82
CA LYS A 130 -2.91 16.71 -24.25
C LYS A 130 -2.03 17.87 -23.77
N ILE A 131 -1.68 17.84 -22.49
CA ILE A 131 -0.74 18.81 -21.93
C ILE A 131 0.65 18.49 -22.47
N ASN A 132 1.30 19.52 -23.00
CA ASN A 132 2.70 19.38 -23.40
C ASN A 132 3.58 19.36 -22.14
N LEU A 133 3.96 18.15 -21.71
CA LEU A 133 4.79 17.94 -20.54
C LEU A 133 6.20 18.50 -20.68
N SER A 134 6.75 18.51 -21.90
CA SER A 134 8.08 19.09 -22.15
C SER A 134 8.08 20.59 -21.90
N PHE A 135 7.07 21.30 -22.37
CA PHE A 135 6.89 22.72 -22.11
C PHE A 135 6.78 23.01 -20.60
N LEU A 136 5.99 22.24 -19.87
CA LEU A 136 5.87 22.41 -18.42
C LEU A 136 7.17 22.10 -17.67
N ASN A 137 7.91 21.09 -18.10
CA ASN A 137 9.20 20.76 -17.51
C ASN A 137 10.25 21.85 -17.78
N ASP A 138 10.23 22.47 -18.95
CA ASP A 138 11.13 23.58 -19.28
C ASP A 138 10.82 24.82 -18.45
N LEU A 139 9.54 25.11 -18.19
CA LEU A 139 9.12 26.23 -17.33
C LEU A 139 9.60 26.10 -15.89
N VAL A 140 9.65 24.87 -15.36
CA VAL A 140 10.07 24.62 -13.97
C VAL A 140 11.55 24.28 -13.82
N LYS A 141 12.28 24.26 -14.92
CA LYS A 141 13.72 23.96 -14.94
C LYS A 141 14.50 24.98 -14.09
N GLY A 142 15.33 24.47 -13.21
CA GLY A 142 16.05 25.30 -12.23
C GLY A 142 15.27 25.68 -10.97
N THR A 143 14.04 25.19 -10.82
CA THR A 143 13.26 25.33 -9.59
C THR A 143 13.14 23.99 -8.85
N ASN A 144 12.70 24.02 -7.60
CA ASN A 144 12.42 22.79 -6.82
C ASN A 144 11.03 22.18 -7.14
N VAL A 145 10.46 22.53 -8.28
CA VAL A 145 9.15 22.02 -8.73
C VAL A 145 9.33 20.84 -9.67
N SER A 146 8.59 19.77 -9.46
CA SER A 146 8.57 18.61 -10.36
C SER A 146 7.17 18.43 -10.98
N VAL A 147 7.10 18.36 -12.29
CA VAL A 147 5.86 18.04 -13.01
C VAL A 147 5.77 16.52 -13.20
N ARG A 148 4.61 15.96 -12.87
CA ARG A 148 4.35 14.52 -13.05
C ARG A 148 3.03 14.32 -13.77
N SER A 149 3.04 13.52 -14.81
CA SER A 149 1.83 13.00 -15.44
C SER A 149 1.39 11.70 -14.76
N ILE A 150 0.11 11.39 -14.88
CA ILE A 150 -0.43 10.08 -14.50
C ILE A 150 0.26 8.97 -15.31
N GLU A 151 0.52 9.19 -16.60
CA GLU A 151 1.22 8.25 -17.49
C GLU A 151 2.61 7.89 -16.94
N ASN A 152 3.39 8.88 -16.52
CA ASN A 152 4.72 8.65 -15.93
C ASN A 152 4.66 7.89 -14.61
N THR A 153 3.63 8.09 -13.83
CA THR A 153 3.42 7.37 -12.57
C THR A 153 3.07 5.90 -12.83
N THR A 154 2.25 5.65 -13.85
CA THR A 154 1.88 4.29 -14.29
C THR A 154 3.09 3.55 -14.84
N ASN A 155 3.94 4.21 -15.64
CA ASN A 155 5.16 3.60 -16.17
C ASN A 155 6.14 3.19 -15.05
N ASN A 156 6.30 4.01 -14.02
CA ASN A 156 7.14 3.67 -12.88
C ASN A 156 6.61 2.46 -12.12
N PHE A 157 5.29 2.36 -11.98
CA PHE A 157 4.64 1.20 -11.36
C PHE A 157 4.83 -0.07 -12.21
N ASN A 158 4.63 0.03 -13.53
CA ASN A 158 4.85 -1.09 -14.44
C ASN A 158 6.31 -1.58 -14.38
N ASN A 159 7.28 -0.67 -14.42
CA ASN A 159 8.69 -1.02 -14.28
C ASN A 159 9.00 -1.71 -12.94
N PHE A 160 8.33 -1.33 -11.86
CA PHE A 160 8.47 -2.01 -10.58
C PHE A 160 7.88 -3.43 -10.63
N VAL A 161 6.70 -3.59 -11.22
CA VAL A 161 6.05 -4.90 -11.40
C VAL A 161 6.92 -5.81 -12.27
N ASP A 162 7.46 -5.30 -13.37
CA ASP A 162 8.32 -6.07 -14.27
C ASP A 162 9.59 -6.56 -13.58
N ARG A 163 10.28 -5.69 -12.84
CA ARG A 163 11.47 -6.07 -12.07
C ARG A 163 11.15 -7.12 -10.99
N THR A 164 10.03 -6.96 -10.30
CA THR A 164 9.57 -7.90 -9.28
C THR A 164 9.21 -9.25 -9.89
N SER A 165 8.58 -9.26 -11.06
CA SER A 165 8.24 -10.47 -11.82
C SER A 165 9.49 -11.25 -12.22
N ILE A 166 10.53 -10.58 -12.72
CA ILE A 166 11.82 -11.21 -13.04
C ILE A 166 12.45 -11.84 -11.80
N PHE A 167 12.43 -11.11 -10.66
CA PHE A 167 12.97 -11.62 -9.41
C PHE A 167 12.22 -12.88 -8.92
N ILE A 168 10.89 -12.85 -8.94
CA ILE A 168 10.05 -14.00 -8.54
C ILE A 168 10.30 -15.19 -9.48
N SER A 169 10.42 -14.95 -10.79
CA SER A 169 10.73 -16.00 -11.77
C SER A 169 12.08 -16.65 -11.50
N LEU A 170 13.10 -15.86 -11.14
CA LEU A 170 14.42 -16.38 -10.79
C LEU A 170 14.37 -17.24 -9.52
N VAL A 171 13.69 -16.76 -8.48
CA VAL A 171 13.49 -17.52 -7.23
C VAL A 171 12.73 -18.82 -7.50
N GLY A 172 11.69 -18.78 -8.35
CA GLY A 172 10.94 -19.95 -8.76
C GLY A 172 11.81 -20.99 -9.48
N LEU A 173 12.67 -20.53 -10.40
CA LEU A 173 13.61 -21.42 -11.10
C LEU A 173 14.60 -22.10 -10.14
N ILE A 174 15.19 -21.34 -9.24
CA ILE A 174 16.13 -21.87 -8.23
C ILE A 174 15.43 -22.89 -7.34
N THR A 175 14.24 -22.57 -6.87
CA THR A 175 13.41 -23.46 -6.04
C THR A 175 13.11 -24.77 -6.77
N LEU A 176 12.79 -24.70 -8.06
CA LEU A 176 12.54 -25.88 -8.90
C LEU A 176 13.78 -26.76 -9.03
N LEU A 177 14.97 -26.16 -9.21
CA LEU A 177 16.24 -26.91 -9.27
C LEU A 177 16.55 -27.61 -7.94
N ILE A 178 16.40 -26.90 -6.82
CA ILE A 178 16.66 -27.47 -5.48
C ILE A 178 15.66 -28.61 -5.20
N SER A 179 14.38 -28.41 -5.54
CA SER A 179 13.35 -29.43 -5.39
C SER A 179 13.65 -30.66 -6.23
N GLY A 180 14.13 -30.47 -7.48
CA GLY A 180 14.53 -31.58 -8.36
C GLY A 180 15.65 -32.44 -7.76
N VAL A 181 16.67 -31.82 -7.16
CA VAL A 181 17.73 -32.54 -6.44
C VAL A 181 17.18 -33.28 -5.22
N GLY A 182 16.30 -32.65 -4.45
CA GLY A 182 15.66 -33.24 -3.28
C GLY A 182 14.85 -34.48 -3.64
N ILE A 183 14.01 -34.39 -4.69
CA ILE A 183 13.23 -35.51 -5.21
C ILE A 183 14.16 -36.65 -5.68
N SER A 184 15.20 -36.32 -6.44
CA SER A 184 16.17 -37.30 -6.94
C SER A 184 16.83 -38.09 -5.80
N ASN A 185 17.27 -37.41 -4.76
CA ASN A 185 17.88 -38.03 -3.58
C ASN A 185 16.85 -38.87 -2.79
N GLY A 186 15.63 -38.42 -2.64
CA GLY A 186 14.54 -39.15 -2.00
C GLY A 186 14.23 -40.45 -2.73
N VAL A 187 14.08 -40.38 -4.07
CA VAL A 187 13.83 -41.56 -4.90
C VAL A 187 14.99 -42.54 -4.85
N LYS A 188 16.25 -42.08 -4.94
CA LYS A 188 17.44 -42.95 -4.77
C LYS A 188 17.44 -43.66 -3.43
N GLY A 189 17.23 -42.96 -2.33
CA GLY A 189 17.16 -43.52 -0.99
C GLY A 189 16.03 -44.56 -0.85
N TYR A 190 14.87 -44.31 -1.44
CA TYR A 190 13.79 -45.26 -1.48
C TYR A 190 14.14 -46.55 -2.26
N ILE A 191 14.71 -46.40 -3.45
CA ILE A 191 15.09 -47.56 -4.29
C ILE A 191 16.14 -48.38 -3.61
N ILE A 192 17.18 -47.79 -2.98
CA ILE A 192 18.20 -48.53 -2.24
C ILE A 192 17.59 -49.37 -1.13
N LYS A 193 16.63 -48.83 -0.36
CA LYS A 193 15.93 -49.59 0.68
C LYS A 193 15.11 -50.76 0.11
N LYS A 194 14.65 -50.70 -1.15
CA LYS A 194 13.85 -51.73 -1.83
C LYS A 194 14.68 -52.67 -2.69
N THR A 195 16.00 -52.50 -2.78
CA THR A 195 16.90 -53.31 -3.64
C THR A 195 16.74 -54.81 -3.40
N LYS A 196 16.60 -55.25 -2.13
CA LYS A 196 16.43 -56.66 -1.77
C LYS A 196 15.09 -57.21 -2.39
N ASN A 197 14.03 -56.48 -2.29
CA ASN A 197 12.72 -56.88 -2.85
C ASN A 197 12.76 -56.91 -4.39
N ILE A 198 13.45 -55.95 -4.99
CA ILE A 198 13.68 -55.91 -6.44
C ILE A 198 14.45 -57.12 -6.92
N ALA A 199 15.51 -57.52 -6.20
CA ALA A 199 16.33 -58.69 -6.50
C ALA A 199 15.48 -59.98 -6.44
N ILE A 200 14.67 -60.14 -5.39
CA ILE A 200 13.76 -61.32 -5.25
C ILE A 200 12.78 -61.37 -6.41
N MET A 201 12.13 -60.25 -6.78
CA MET A 201 11.22 -60.23 -7.91
C MET A 201 11.90 -60.59 -9.23
N LYS A 202 13.10 -60.15 -9.44
CA LYS A 202 13.88 -60.48 -10.63
C LYS A 202 14.31 -61.96 -10.68
N SER A 203 14.73 -62.55 -9.55
CA SER A 203 15.02 -63.99 -9.48
C SER A 203 13.83 -64.88 -9.71
N LEU A 204 12.61 -64.40 -9.43
CA LEU A 204 11.35 -65.03 -9.76
C LEU A 204 10.87 -64.79 -11.22
N GLY A 205 11.72 -64.14 -12.05
CA GLY A 205 11.45 -63.96 -13.47
C GLY A 205 10.65 -62.70 -13.82
N ALA A 206 10.49 -61.71 -12.90
CA ALA A 206 9.76 -60.50 -13.21
C ALA A 206 10.51 -59.63 -14.24
N LYS A 207 9.81 -59.20 -15.30
CA LYS A 207 10.34 -58.29 -16.32
C LYS A 207 10.65 -56.93 -15.73
N ASN A 208 11.74 -56.29 -16.17
CA ASN A 208 12.20 -54.98 -15.70
C ASN A 208 11.10 -53.91 -15.76
N SER A 209 10.30 -53.92 -16.84
CA SER A 209 9.17 -52.99 -17.04
C SER A 209 8.08 -53.14 -15.96
N LYS A 210 7.74 -54.37 -15.54
CA LYS A 210 6.75 -54.59 -14.48
C LYS A 210 7.25 -54.10 -13.12
N VAL A 211 8.51 -54.40 -12.80
CA VAL A 211 9.14 -53.92 -11.55
C VAL A 211 9.17 -52.41 -11.50
N LEU A 212 9.59 -51.75 -12.60
CA LEU A 212 9.64 -50.30 -12.70
C LEU A 212 8.26 -49.68 -12.50
N ASN A 213 7.23 -50.16 -13.17
CA ASN A 213 5.86 -49.63 -13.04
C ASN A 213 5.29 -49.76 -11.62
N ILE A 214 5.59 -50.84 -10.91
CA ILE A 214 5.17 -51.02 -9.52
C ILE A 214 5.76 -49.90 -8.63
N TYR A 215 7.06 -49.64 -8.75
CA TYR A 215 7.71 -48.65 -7.91
C TYR A 215 7.38 -47.23 -8.31
N ILE A 216 7.19 -46.93 -9.60
CA ILE A 216 6.69 -45.63 -10.05
C ILE A 216 5.30 -45.33 -9.48
N ASN A 217 4.38 -46.30 -9.60
CA ASN A 217 3.03 -46.13 -9.05
C ASN A 217 3.06 -45.96 -7.51
N GLN A 218 3.92 -46.69 -6.79
CA GLN A 218 4.07 -46.49 -5.36
C GLN A 218 4.57 -45.08 -5.01
N ILE A 219 5.56 -44.57 -5.74
CA ILE A 219 6.07 -43.23 -5.54
C ILE A 219 4.99 -42.20 -5.83
N LEU A 220 4.22 -42.36 -6.91
CA LEU A 220 3.11 -41.48 -7.25
C LEU A 220 2.02 -41.46 -6.17
N VAL A 221 1.67 -42.57 -5.60
CA VAL A 221 0.70 -42.64 -4.49
C VAL A 221 1.20 -41.93 -3.25
N ILE A 222 2.50 -42.08 -2.92
CA ILE A 222 3.11 -41.39 -1.77
C ILE A 222 3.12 -39.86 -1.98
N PHE A 223 3.26 -39.38 -3.22
CA PHE A 223 3.23 -37.95 -3.53
C PHE A 223 1.79 -37.37 -3.53
N LEU A 224 0.76 -38.18 -3.62
CA LEU A 224 -0.65 -37.74 -3.65
C LEU A 224 -1.29 -37.64 -2.26
N ILE A 225 -0.62 -38.20 -1.23
CA ILE A 225 -1.03 -38.15 0.19
C ILE A 225 -0.30 -37.03 0.92
#